data_b6e92ef47ed88e1234f12534821ef8c3
#
_entry.id   b6e92ef47ed88e1234f12534821ef8c3
#
_cell.length_a   1.000
_cell.length_b   1.000
_cell.length_c   1.000
_cell.angle_alpha   90.00
_cell.angle_beta   90.00
_cell.angle_gamma   90.00
#
_symmetry.space_group_name_H-M   'P 1'
#
loop_
_entity.id
_entity.type
_entity.pdbx_description
1 polymer ?
#
loop_
_entity_poly.entity_id
_entity_poly.type
_entity_poly.pdbx_seq_one_letter_code
_entity_poly.pdbx_strand_id
1 'polypeptide(L)'
;MKTLIPANVIDDYLKSIEVTDLNKASIRQVLACELNAEKVTGQEFIHFEMGVPGIPPAAVGVKAQKEALDRGVASKYPNIEGIPELKEQAARFVKAFINTDIQPSHCTPTCGAMQGTFAAFLL
;
A
#
# COMPACT_ATOMS: atom_id res chain seq x y z
N MET A 1 -35.83 -11.80 5.58
CA MET A 1 -35.25 -10.45 5.56
C MET A 1 -34.81 -10.20 4.12
N LYS A 2 -35.24 -9.10 3.47
CA LYS A 2 -34.84 -8.83 2.08
C LYS A 2 -33.43 -8.18 2.16
N THR A 3 -32.43 -8.87 1.65
CA THR A 3 -31.06 -8.35 1.59
C THR A 3 -31.01 -7.23 0.53
N LEU A 4 -30.23 -6.19 0.78
CA LEU A 4 -30.01 -5.08 -0.17
C LEU A 4 -29.36 -5.57 -1.47
N ILE A 5 -28.56 -6.63 -1.38
CA ILE A 5 -27.87 -7.25 -2.50
C ILE A 5 -28.49 -8.63 -2.75
N PRO A 6 -28.97 -8.92 -3.95
CA PRO A 6 -29.44 -10.25 -4.31
C PRO A 6 -28.29 -11.28 -4.20
N ALA A 7 -28.54 -12.42 -3.57
CA ALA A 7 -27.50 -13.46 -3.36
C ALA A 7 -26.89 -13.94 -4.69
N ASN A 8 -27.69 -14.03 -5.76
CA ASN A 8 -27.21 -14.44 -7.07
C ASN A 8 -26.12 -13.50 -7.66
N VAL A 9 -26.11 -12.21 -7.32
CA VAL A 9 -25.09 -11.27 -7.81
C VAL A 9 -23.70 -11.66 -7.27
N ILE A 10 -23.63 -12.06 -6.02
CA ILE A 10 -22.38 -12.53 -5.39
C ILE A 10 -22.02 -13.92 -5.90
N ASP A 11 -22.99 -14.86 -5.85
CA ASP A 11 -22.76 -16.26 -6.21
C ASP A 11 -22.32 -16.43 -7.67
N ASP A 12 -22.96 -15.71 -8.60
CA ASP A 12 -22.62 -15.78 -10.02
C ASP A 12 -21.25 -15.18 -10.30
N TYR A 13 -20.89 -14.09 -9.61
CA TYR A 13 -19.55 -13.54 -9.75
C TYR A 13 -18.48 -14.47 -9.18
N LEU A 14 -18.66 -15.02 -7.97
CA LEU A 14 -17.74 -15.96 -7.37
C LEU A 14 -17.52 -17.20 -8.25
N LYS A 15 -18.57 -17.73 -8.84
CA LYS A 15 -18.47 -18.83 -9.83
C LYS A 15 -17.64 -18.42 -11.04
N SER A 16 -17.81 -17.19 -11.55
CA SER A 16 -17.08 -16.70 -12.72
C SER A 16 -15.58 -16.59 -12.52
N ILE A 17 -15.13 -16.41 -11.26
CA ILE A 17 -13.73 -16.32 -10.86
C ILE A 17 -13.23 -17.60 -10.15
N GLU A 18 -14.02 -18.68 -10.21
CA GLU A 18 -13.70 -20.00 -9.63
C GLU A 18 -13.44 -19.99 -8.12
N VAL A 19 -14.05 -19.04 -7.38
CA VAL A 19 -13.97 -18.98 -5.92
C VAL A 19 -15.16 -19.73 -5.33
N THR A 20 -14.91 -20.84 -4.66
CA THR A 20 -15.93 -21.68 -4.05
C THR A 20 -16.17 -21.38 -2.57
N ASP A 21 -15.26 -20.66 -1.92
CA ASP A 21 -15.30 -20.31 -0.51
C ASP A 21 -14.70 -18.92 -0.29
N LEU A 22 -15.54 -17.95 0.07
CA LEU A 22 -15.13 -16.57 0.36
C LEU A 22 -14.09 -16.48 1.49
N ASN A 23 -14.12 -17.41 2.46
CA ASN A 23 -13.14 -17.42 3.54
C ASN A 23 -11.70 -17.73 3.06
N LYS A 24 -11.58 -18.27 1.85
CA LYS A 24 -10.30 -18.56 1.20
C LYS A 24 -9.95 -17.56 0.10
N ALA A 25 -10.85 -16.63 -0.18
CA ALA A 25 -10.62 -15.61 -1.18
C ALA A 25 -9.51 -14.65 -0.74
N SER A 26 -8.68 -14.24 -1.69
CA SER A 26 -7.73 -13.15 -1.46
C SER A 26 -8.44 -11.81 -1.31
N ILE A 27 -7.82 -10.85 -0.64
CA ILE A 27 -8.35 -9.47 -0.49
C ILE A 27 -8.72 -8.88 -1.86
N ARG A 28 -7.93 -9.16 -2.90
CA ARG A 28 -8.22 -8.67 -4.26
C ARG A 28 -9.47 -9.31 -4.87
N GLN A 29 -9.75 -10.58 -4.58
CA GLN A 29 -10.96 -11.25 -5.04
C GLN A 29 -12.19 -10.73 -4.30
N VAL A 30 -12.07 -10.43 -3.01
CA VAL A 30 -13.14 -9.80 -2.22
C VAL A 30 -13.45 -8.41 -2.78
N LEU A 31 -12.45 -7.55 -2.96
CA LEU A 31 -12.62 -6.22 -3.57
C LEU A 31 -13.28 -6.30 -4.95
N ALA A 32 -12.84 -7.22 -5.80
CA ALA A 32 -13.42 -7.38 -7.14
C ALA A 32 -14.88 -7.84 -7.09
N CYS A 33 -15.24 -8.67 -6.11
CA CYS A 33 -16.62 -9.08 -5.88
C CYS A 33 -17.50 -7.91 -5.43
N GLU A 34 -17.01 -7.06 -4.53
CA GLU A 34 -17.72 -5.86 -4.06
C GLU A 34 -17.91 -4.85 -5.20
N LEU A 35 -16.88 -4.54 -5.96
CA LEU A 35 -16.96 -3.65 -7.11
C LEU A 35 -17.94 -4.16 -8.20
N ASN A 36 -18.00 -5.49 -8.40
CA ASN A 36 -19.00 -6.08 -9.28
C ASN A 36 -20.42 -5.91 -8.73
N ALA A 37 -20.62 -6.13 -7.45
CA ALA A 37 -21.90 -5.95 -6.81
C ALA A 37 -22.37 -4.49 -6.87
N GLU A 38 -21.50 -3.52 -6.61
CA GLU A 38 -21.79 -2.08 -6.79
C GLU A 38 -22.23 -1.77 -8.22
N LYS A 39 -21.48 -2.27 -9.21
CA LYS A 39 -21.76 -2.03 -10.63
C LYS A 39 -23.12 -2.61 -11.06
N VAL A 40 -23.48 -3.80 -10.58
CA VAL A 40 -24.73 -4.50 -10.96
C VAL A 40 -25.93 -3.91 -10.23
N THR A 41 -25.77 -3.55 -8.97
CA THR A 41 -26.90 -3.12 -8.11
C THR A 41 -27.06 -1.61 -8.03
N GLY A 42 -26.03 -0.84 -8.33
CA GLY A 42 -25.96 0.61 -8.10
C GLY A 42 -25.89 1.00 -6.62
N GLN A 43 -25.63 0.03 -5.73
CA GLN A 43 -25.46 0.26 -4.29
C GLN A 43 -23.97 0.49 -3.99
N GLU A 44 -23.63 1.59 -3.34
CA GLU A 44 -22.27 1.86 -2.86
C GLU A 44 -22.01 1.09 -1.55
N PHE A 45 -20.80 0.52 -1.44
CA PHE A 45 -20.30 -0.14 -0.24
C PHE A 45 -19.35 0.75 0.54
N ILE A 46 -19.26 0.47 1.82
CA ILE A 46 -18.18 1.01 2.64
C ILE A 46 -17.05 -0.04 2.63
N HIS A 47 -15.97 0.29 1.93
CA HIS A 47 -14.84 -0.62 1.72
C HIS A 47 -13.95 -0.76 2.95
N PHE A 48 -13.93 -1.95 3.55
CA PHE A 48 -13.06 -2.30 4.69
C PHE A 48 -12.11 -3.47 4.38
N GLU A 49 -12.22 -4.04 3.19
CA GLU A 49 -11.43 -5.21 2.76
C GLU A 49 -9.95 -4.90 2.57
N MET A 50 -9.61 -3.63 2.32
CA MET A 50 -8.24 -3.19 2.14
C MET A 50 -7.93 -2.01 3.06
N GLY A 51 -6.83 -2.12 3.81
CA GLY A 51 -6.35 -1.04 4.66
C GLY A 51 -5.75 0.11 3.85
N VAL A 52 -6.59 1.00 3.36
CA VAL A 52 -6.15 2.23 2.69
C VAL A 52 -6.12 3.37 3.71
N PRO A 53 -4.98 4.07 3.91
CA PRO A 53 -4.88 5.13 4.92
C PRO A 53 -5.90 6.27 4.77
N GLY A 54 -6.29 6.63 3.53
CA GLY A 54 -7.30 7.66 3.26
C GLY A 54 -6.94 9.08 3.66
N ILE A 55 -5.84 9.28 4.39
CA ILE A 55 -5.35 10.58 4.82
C ILE A 55 -4.43 11.16 3.74
N PRO A 56 -4.67 12.40 3.27
CA PRO A 56 -3.79 13.02 2.31
C PRO A 56 -2.35 13.12 2.86
N PRO A 57 -1.32 12.99 2.00
CA PRO A 57 0.05 13.19 2.42
C PRO A 57 0.28 14.64 2.89
N ALA A 58 1.20 14.82 3.83
CA ALA A 58 1.54 16.15 4.33
C ALA A 58 1.96 17.08 3.18
N ALA A 59 1.37 18.28 3.12
CA ALA A 59 1.61 19.24 2.04
C ALA A 59 3.09 19.60 1.87
N VAL A 60 3.84 19.66 2.99
CA VAL A 60 5.29 19.92 2.97
C VAL A 60 6.05 18.80 2.25
N GLY A 61 5.65 17.55 2.41
CA GLY A 61 6.26 16.41 1.71
C GLY A 61 5.97 16.45 0.21
N VAL A 62 4.72 16.71 -0.16
CA VAL A 62 4.31 16.85 -1.58
C VAL A 62 5.08 17.98 -2.26
N LYS A 63 5.23 19.14 -1.59
CA LYS A 63 6.00 20.27 -2.10
C LYS A 63 7.46 19.89 -2.32
N ALA A 64 8.10 19.29 -1.31
CA ALA A 64 9.50 18.88 -1.39
C ALA A 64 9.76 17.85 -2.52
N GLN A 65 8.81 16.93 -2.74
CA GLN A 65 8.88 15.96 -3.84
C GLN A 65 8.84 16.66 -5.21
N LYS A 66 7.91 17.59 -5.40
CA LYS A 66 7.80 18.37 -6.64
C LYS A 66 9.09 19.15 -6.91
N GLU A 67 9.61 19.87 -5.91
CA GLU A 67 10.85 20.61 -6.02
C GLU A 67 12.06 19.69 -6.33
N ALA A 68 12.09 18.47 -5.79
CA ALA A 68 13.14 17.52 -6.11
C ALA A 68 13.08 17.07 -7.58
N LEU A 69 11.87 16.81 -8.10
CA LEU A 69 11.68 16.48 -9.52
C LEU A 69 12.10 17.64 -10.44
N ASP A 70 11.76 18.88 -10.09
CA ASP A 70 12.15 20.09 -10.83
C ASP A 70 13.69 20.27 -10.87
N ARG A 71 14.38 19.82 -9.82
CA ARG A 71 15.85 19.79 -9.80
C ARG A 71 16.45 18.62 -10.59
N GLY A 72 15.63 17.79 -11.23
CA GLY A 72 16.07 16.71 -12.11
C GLY A 72 16.60 15.47 -11.40
N VAL A 73 16.14 15.18 -10.18
CA VAL A 73 16.59 13.97 -9.45
C VAL A 73 16.23 12.68 -10.20
N ALA A 74 15.14 12.69 -10.98
CA ALA A 74 14.70 11.53 -11.75
C ALA A 74 15.63 11.17 -12.93
N SER A 75 16.57 12.05 -13.30
CA SER A 75 17.55 11.80 -14.39
C SER A 75 18.83 11.13 -13.90
N LYS A 76 18.94 10.82 -12.61
CA LYS A 76 20.15 10.26 -12.01
C LYS A 76 19.86 8.93 -11.33
N TYR A 77 20.79 7.98 -11.46
CA TYR A 77 20.75 6.78 -10.63
C TYR A 77 21.16 7.11 -9.20
N PRO A 78 20.37 6.73 -8.19
CA PRO A 78 20.77 6.83 -6.80
C PRO A 78 21.85 5.79 -6.47
N ASN A 79 22.55 5.99 -5.36
CA ASN A 79 23.41 4.94 -4.79
C ASN A 79 22.53 3.70 -4.48
N ILE A 80 23.10 2.52 -4.67
CA ILE A 80 22.41 1.23 -4.40
C ILE A 80 21.91 1.16 -2.95
N GLU A 81 22.71 1.70 -2.02
CA GLU A 81 22.38 1.73 -0.59
C GLU A 81 21.46 2.89 -0.18
N GLY A 82 21.00 3.69 -1.13
CA GLY A 82 20.24 4.92 -0.89
C GLY A 82 21.12 6.17 -0.75
N ILE A 83 20.49 7.33 -0.81
CA ILE A 83 21.17 8.61 -0.66
C ILE A 83 21.45 8.91 0.82
N PRO A 84 22.60 9.50 1.17
CA PRO A 84 22.99 9.77 2.56
C PRO A 84 21.92 10.57 3.33
N GLU A 85 21.36 11.60 2.73
CA GLU A 85 20.36 12.47 3.35
C GLU A 85 19.10 11.71 3.77
N LEU A 86 18.66 10.74 2.97
CA LEU A 86 17.51 9.89 3.33
C LEU A 86 17.84 8.98 4.51
N LYS A 87 19.04 8.40 4.52
CA LYS A 87 19.51 7.51 5.60
C LYS A 87 19.64 8.27 6.93
N GLU A 88 20.14 9.50 6.90
CA GLU A 88 20.19 10.39 8.08
C GLU A 88 18.78 10.70 8.61
N GLN A 89 17.84 11.03 7.71
CA GLN A 89 16.46 11.31 8.14
C GLN A 89 15.76 10.04 8.63
N ALA A 90 16.05 8.87 8.08
CA ALA A 90 15.53 7.59 8.57
C ALA A 90 16.03 7.31 10.01
N ALA A 91 17.31 7.49 10.29
CA ALA A 91 17.88 7.34 11.62
C ALA A 91 17.25 8.33 12.61
N ARG A 92 17.08 9.60 12.20
CA ARG A 92 16.40 10.63 13.01
C ARG A 92 14.94 10.26 13.29
N PHE A 93 14.23 9.74 12.31
CA PHE A 93 12.84 9.28 12.48
C PHE A 93 12.73 8.14 13.48
N VAL A 94 13.59 7.12 13.36
CA VAL A 94 13.63 5.98 14.30
C VAL A 94 13.92 6.47 15.72
N LYS A 95 14.86 7.41 15.89
CA LYS A 95 15.14 8.01 17.21
C LYS A 95 13.92 8.74 17.77
N ALA A 96 13.25 9.55 16.93
CA ALA A 96 12.12 10.37 17.38
C ALA A 96 10.88 9.57 17.76
N PHE A 97 10.56 8.51 17.01
CA PHE A 97 9.31 7.75 17.19
C PHE A 97 9.48 6.44 17.97
N ILE A 98 10.64 5.81 17.90
CA ILE A 98 10.89 4.50 18.52
C ILE A 98 11.90 4.64 19.68
N ASN A 99 12.52 5.81 19.83
CA ASN A 99 13.58 6.09 20.81
C ASN A 99 14.77 5.13 20.74
N THR A 100 15.10 4.66 19.52
CA THR A 100 16.24 3.77 19.28
C THR A 100 17.32 4.52 18.53
N ASP A 101 18.58 4.41 18.99
CA ASP A 101 19.73 4.99 18.31
C ASP A 101 20.26 4.01 17.25
N ILE A 102 20.20 4.42 15.99
CA ILE A 102 20.78 3.69 14.86
C ILE A 102 21.68 4.63 14.04
N GLN A 103 22.71 4.07 13.43
CA GLN A 103 23.55 4.83 12.52
C GLN A 103 22.91 4.92 11.14
N PRO A 104 23.06 6.02 10.40
CA PRO A 104 22.60 6.13 9.02
C PRO A 104 23.11 5.01 8.11
N SER A 105 24.33 4.52 8.36
CA SER A 105 24.91 3.37 7.64
C SER A 105 24.14 2.06 7.82
N HIS A 106 23.35 1.94 8.87
CA HIS A 106 22.49 0.77 9.13
C HIS A 106 21.11 0.88 8.47
N CYS A 107 20.85 1.95 7.73
CA CYS A 107 19.59 2.16 7.02
C CYS A 107 19.76 1.83 5.54
N THR A 108 18.88 1.01 5.00
CA THR A 108 18.77 0.73 3.57
C THR A 108 17.35 1.01 3.09
N PRO A 109 17.13 2.06 2.29
CA PRO A 109 15.83 2.32 1.68
C PRO A 109 15.40 1.20 0.74
N THR A 110 14.12 0.85 0.78
CA THR A 110 13.53 -0.17 -0.09
C THR A 110 12.29 0.37 -0.80
N CYS A 111 11.94 -0.19 -1.96
CA CYS A 111 10.70 0.14 -2.67
C CYS A 111 9.51 -0.55 -1.98
N GLY A 112 9.05 0.05 -0.87
CA GLY A 112 7.99 -0.49 -0.02
C GLY A 112 8.48 -1.58 0.94
N ALA A 113 7.65 -1.84 1.96
CA ALA A 113 7.94 -2.80 3.01
C ALA A 113 8.12 -4.24 2.50
N MET A 114 7.44 -4.61 1.41
CA MET A 114 7.55 -5.95 0.82
C MET A 114 8.95 -6.25 0.30
N GLN A 115 9.64 -5.28 -0.30
CA GLN A 115 11.03 -5.48 -0.72
C GLN A 115 11.95 -5.65 0.49
N GLY A 116 11.72 -4.88 1.55
CA GLY A 116 12.48 -5.02 2.80
C GLY A 116 12.30 -6.39 3.42
N THR A 117 11.06 -6.87 3.51
CA THR A 117 10.74 -8.21 4.02
C THR A 117 11.37 -9.29 3.15
N PHE A 118 11.25 -9.18 1.83
CA PHE A 118 11.87 -10.15 0.91
C PHE A 118 13.39 -10.20 1.06
N ALA A 119 14.05 -9.04 1.14
CA ALA A 119 15.49 -8.97 1.34
C ALA A 119 15.92 -9.61 2.68
N ALA A 120 15.15 -9.39 3.75
CA ALA A 120 15.43 -9.97 5.06
C ALA A 120 15.30 -11.50 5.07
N PHE A 121 14.43 -12.08 4.25
CA PHE A 121 14.29 -13.54 4.13
C PHE A 121 15.36 -14.20 3.24
N LEU A 122 16.13 -13.40 2.48
CA LEU A 122 17.23 -13.90 1.67
C LEU A 122 18.58 -13.94 2.41
N LEU A 123 18.65 -13.32 3.59
CA LEU A 123 19.86 -13.31 4.45
C LEU A 123 19.89 -14.51 5.37
#